data_01ec1b03279f585b4954eb8e6ec504b2
#
_entry.id   01ec1b03279f585b4954eb8e6ec504b2
#
_cell.length_a   1.000
_cell.length_b   1.000
_cell.length_c   1.000
_cell.angle_alpha   90.00
_cell.angle_beta   90.00
_cell.angle_gamma   90.00
#
_symmetry.space_group_name_H-M   'P 1'
#
loop_
_entity.id
_entity.type
_entity.pdbx_description
1 polymer ?
#
loop_
_entity_poly.entity_id
_entity_poly.type
_entity_poly.pdbx_seq_one_letter_code
_entity_poly.pdbx_strand_id
1 'polypeptide(L)' 'MKSYSSREVIAMLKADGWELVSTEGSHHQYKHPTKKGKVTVKHPCKDIPPKTLKSIAAQSGLAFQ' A
#
# COMPACT_ATOMS: atom_id res chain seq x y z
N MET A 1 0.39 5.55 -17.64
CA MET A 1 0.08 5.05 -16.29
C MET A 1 0.28 6.17 -15.29
N LYS A 2 -0.68 6.34 -14.40
CA LYS A 2 -0.58 7.38 -13.39
C LYS A 2 0.46 7.01 -12.33
N SER A 3 1.28 7.99 -11.92
CA SER A 3 2.20 7.83 -10.81
C SER A 3 1.45 7.98 -9.48
N TYR A 4 1.86 7.19 -8.50
CA TYR A 4 1.30 7.26 -7.15
C TYR A 4 2.40 7.48 -6.14
N SER A 5 2.13 8.36 -5.17
CA SER A 5 3.00 8.51 -4.01
C SER A 5 2.56 7.49 -2.95
N SER A 6 3.46 7.21 -2.00
CA SER A 6 3.11 6.34 -0.87
C SER A 6 1.94 6.92 -0.08
N ARG A 7 1.87 8.23 0.05
CA ARG A 7 0.80 8.92 0.75
C ARG A 7 -0.56 8.64 0.12
N GLU A 8 -0.62 8.69 -1.23
CA GLU A 8 -1.84 8.38 -1.95
C GLU A 8 -2.27 6.92 -1.78
N VAL A 9 -1.31 6.02 -1.91
CA VAL A 9 -1.56 4.58 -1.76
C VAL A 9 -2.03 4.26 -0.34
N ILE A 10 -1.39 4.85 0.66
CA ILE A 10 -1.78 4.63 2.06
C ILE A 10 -3.21 5.14 2.30
N ALA A 11 -3.56 6.29 1.74
CA ALA A 11 -4.93 6.81 1.85
C ALA A 11 -5.94 5.85 1.25
N MET A 12 -5.61 5.26 0.09
CA MET A 12 -6.47 4.29 -0.56
C MET A 12 -6.61 3.00 0.27
N LEU A 13 -5.51 2.54 0.85
CA LEU A 13 -5.52 1.37 1.72
C LEU A 13 -6.42 1.61 2.93
N LYS A 14 -6.25 2.73 3.59
CA LYS A 14 -7.06 3.07 4.77
C LYS A 14 -8.55 3.17 4.42
N ALA A 15 -8.86 3.76 3.28
CA ALA A 15 -10.25 3.86 2.83
C ALA A 15 -10.87 2.49 2.58
N ASP A 16 -10.05 1.49 2.22
CA ASP A 16 -10.50 0.12 1.99
C ASP A 16 -10.53 -0.72 3.27
N GLY A 17 -10.09 -0.18 4.39
CA GLY A 17 -10.12 -0.85 5.68
C GLY A 17 -8.78 -1.40 6.17
N TRP A 18 -7.70 -1.13 5.45
CA TRP A 18 -6.36 -1.56 5.88
C TRP A 18 -5.88 -0.68 7.03
N GLU A 19 -5.23 -1.29 8.00
CA GLU A 19 -4.72 -0.61 9.19
C GLU A 19 -3.23 -0.84 9.35
N LEU A 20 -2.52 0.20 9.76
CA LEU A 20 -1.10 0.11 10.04
C LEU A 20 -0.88 -0.74 11.29
N VAL A 21 -0.11 -1.81 11.16
CA VAL A 21 0.17 -2.72 12.28
C VAL A 21 1.63 -2.74 12.68
N SER A 22 2.52 -2.29 11.80
CA SER A 22 3.95 -2.33 12.10
C SER A 22 4.69 -1.34 11.22
N THR A 23 5.75 -0.74 11.77
CA THR A 23 6.64 0.13 11.03
C THR A 23 8.08 -0.28 11.34
N GLU A 24 8.83 -0.62 10.29
CA GLU A 24 10.25 -0.90 10.41
C GLU A 24 11.00 0.01 9.44
N GLY A 25 11.65 1.04 10.00
CA GLY A 25 12.26 2.06 9.18
C GLY A 25 11.22 2.72 8.28
N SER A 26 11.44 2.65 6.98
CA SER A 26 10.51 3.22 6.00
C SER A 26 9.45 2.21 5.53
N HIS A 27 9.48 0.97 6.02
CA HIS A 27 8.50 -0.05 5.62
C HIS A 27 7.31 -0.03 6.57
N HIS A 28 6.15 0.36 6.06
CA HIS A 28 4.89 0.42 6.79
C HIS A 28 4.04 -0.78 6.40
N GLN A 29 3.68 -1.61 7.38
CA GLN A 29 2.92 -2.83 7.12
C GLN A 29 1.47 -2.65 7.54
N TYR A 30 0.57 -3.09 6.68
CA TYR A 30 -0.87 -2.95 6.86
C TYR A 30 -1.55 -4.31 6.84
N LYS A 31 -2.60 -4.44 7.65
CA LYS A 31 -3.47 -5.62 7.65
C LYS A 31 -4.92 -5.20 7.53
N HIS A 32 -5.72 -6.13 7.04
CA HIS A 32 -7.16 -5.92 6.84
C HIS A 32 -7.94 -6.90 7.70
N PRO A 33 -9.07 -6.48 8.29
CA PRO A 33 -9.84 -7.36 9.16
C PRO A 33 -10.44 -8.59 8.44
N THR A 34 -10.72 -8.48 7.15
CA THR A 34 -11.34 -9.58 6.39
C THR A 34 -10.50 -10.09 5.23
N LYS A 35 -9.60 -9.28 4.68
CA LYS A 35 -8.72 -9.70 3.59
C LYS A 35 -7.46 -10.34 4.14
N LYS A 36 -7.00 -11.39 3.49
CA LYS A 36 -5.81 -12.11 3.94
C LYS A 36 -4.52 -11.38 3.55
N GLY A 37 -3.44 -11.70 4.26
CA GLY A 37 -2.12 -11.24 3.95
C GLY A 37 -1.80 -9.86 4.51
N LYS A 38 -0.65 -9.34 4.11
CA LYS A 38 -0.16 -8.04 4.51
C LYS A 38 0.17 -7.22 3.28
N VAL A 39 0.07 -5.90 3.42
CA VAL A 39 0.54 -4.97 2.40
C VAL A 39 1.67 -4.17 3.01
N THR A 40 2.81 -4.14 2.32
CA THR A 40 3.97 -3.34 2.76
C THR A 40 4.15 -2.16 1.81
N VAL A 41 4.21 -0.97 2.38
CA VAL A 41 4.41 0.26 1.61
C VAL A 41 5.64 0.98 2.14
N LYS A 42 6.57 1.32 1.25
CA LYS A 42 7.70 2.15 1.61
C LYS A 42 7.22 3.59 1.70
N HIS A 43 7.36 4.21 2.88
CA HIS A 43 6.89 5.57 3.11
C HIS A 43 7.94 6.34 3.91
N PRO A 44 8.32 7.56 3.51
CA PRO A 44 7.79 8.32 2.37
C PRO A 44 8.37 7.87 1.03
N CYS A 45 7.57 8.00 -0.01
CA CYS A 45 8.00 7.72 -1.37
C CYS A 45 7.16 8.56 -2.32
N LYS A 46 7.80 9.42 -3.09
CA LYS A 46 7.11 10.33 -4.02
C LYS A 46 6.53 9.60 -5.21
N ASP A 47 7.28 8.62 -5.72
CA ASP A 47 6.89 7.85 -6.89
C ASP A 47 7.14 6.38 -6.63
N ILE A 48 6.07 5.64 -6.43
CA ILE A 48 6.19 4.19 -6.24
C ILE A 48 6.45 3.54 -7.60
N PRO A 49 7.53 2.74 -7.71
CA PRO A 49 7.82 2.06 -8.98
C PRO A 49 6.65 1.19 -9.44
N PRO A 50 6.42 1.08 -10.76
CA PRO A 50 5.31 0.28 -11.28
C PRO A 50 5.27 -1.16 -10.80
N LYS A 51 6.43 -1.81 -10.66
CA LYS A 51 6.50 -3.17 -10.13
C LYS A 51 5.99 -3.27 -8.71
N THR A 52 6.41 -2.32 -7.87
CA THR A 52 5.98 -2.25 -6.48
C THR A 52 4.49 -1.98 -6.40
N LEU A 53 4.00 -1.07 -7.25
CA LEU A 53 2.59 -0.74 -7.30
C LEU A 53 1.74 -1.95 -7.70
N LYS A 54 2.21 -2.75 -8.65
CA LYS A 54 1.54 -3.99 -9.03
C LYS A 54 1.49 -4.99 -7.89
N SER A 55 2.57 -5.09 -7.12
CA SER A 55 2.61 -5.96 -5.94
C SER A 55 1.60 -5.51 -4.89
N ILE A 56 1.54 -4.21 -4.64
CA ILE A 56 0.57 -3.66 -3.69
C ILE A 56 -0.86 -3.93 -4.17
N ALA A 57 -1.12 -3.75 -5.46
CA ALA A 57 -2.43 -4.02 -6.04
C ALA A 57 -2.82 -5.49 -5.84
N ALA A 58 -1.90 -6.41 -6.12
CA ALA A 58 -2.15 -7.84 -5.95
C ALA A 58 -2.41 -8.20 -4.49
N GLN A 59 -1.64 -7.63 -3.57
CA GLN A 59 -1.78 -7.92 -2.14
C GLN A 59 -3.06 -7.33 -1.56
N SER A 60 -3.42 -6.13 -1.97
CA SER A 60 -4.54 -5.39 -1.39
C SER A 60 -5.87 -5.64 -2.10
N GLY A 61 -5.83 -6.12 -3.32
CA GLY A 61 -7.03 -6.24 -4.15
C GLY A 61 -7.51 -4.91 -4.72
N LEU A 62 -6.73 -3.85 -4.54
CA LEU A 62 -7.07 -2.53 -5.09
C LEU A 62 -6.58 -2.41 -6.53
N ALA A 63 -7.26 -1.57 -7.30
CA ALA A 63 -6.85 -1.28 -8.66
C ALA A 63 -6.19 0.10 -8.71
N PHE A 64 -5.02 0.15 -9.32
CA PHE A 64 -4.32 1.41 -9.58
C PHE A 64 -4.26 1.64 -11.07
N GLN A 65 -4.48 2.86 -11.47
CA GLN A 65 -4.50 3.21 -12.89
C GLN A 65 -3.20 3.82 -13.36
#